data_3c00104a7b74c80a7511260b17cab0c0
#
_entry.id   3c00104a7b74c80a7511260b17cab0c0
#
_cell.length_a   1.000
_cell.length_b   1.000
_cell.length_c   1.000
_cell.angle_alpha   90.00
_cell.angle_beta   90.00
_cell.angle_gamma   90.00
#
_symmetry.space_group_name_H-M   'P 1'
#
loop_
_entity.id
_entity.type
_entity.pdbx_description
1 polymer ?
#
loop_
_entity_poly.entity_id
_entity_poly.type
_entity_poly.pdbx_seq_one_letter_code
_entity_poly.pdbx_strand_id
1 'polypeptide(L)'
;MTLPVKFPLLLAQGAMGIAVGLKCEILPHNFNELIDASIAYLRDEPFVLYPDFRTGGMIDVRGYNDGERGCKVQVRARITQLDKKTLVITEIPYGTTTGSLNESITMAGEKGQIKIRRVDDNTSRNAEIVIHLASGVSPDQTIDALYAFTQCQVSLNSLCTCVIRNEHPEFTTISAILKESTDRTLDLLSWELKIKLDELERDWHLISLEKIFFEKRIYKILEKDADSWDDQVAEIERAFDPYRQMLKTEITRDDVLRLCEKPVRKISKFDIKKAEEQILDIESQLEKVKYDLDHIVD
;
A
#
# COMPACT_ATOMS: atom_id res chain seq x y z
N MET A 1 6.01 12.45 11.79
CA MET A 1 5.95 10.97 11.82
C MET A 1 5.25 10.50 10.56
N THR A 2 5.87 9.68 9.74
CA THR A 2 5.27 9.12 8.52
C THR A 2 4.77 7.71 8.81
N LEU A 3 3.59 7.35 8.29
CA LEU A 3 3.06 5.99 8.42
C LEU A 3 3.84 5.05 7.50
N PRO A 4 4.18 3.82 7.98
CA PRO A 4 4.78 2.80 7.13
C PRO A 4 3.73 2.25 6.16
N VAL A 5 3.87 2.60 4.89
CA VAL A 5 2.98 2.12 3.81
C VAL A 5 3.78 1.22 2.90
N LYS A 6 3.33 -0.01 2.71
CA LYS A 6 3.95 -1.05 1.86
C LYS A 6 3.39 -1.07 0.43
N PHE A 7 3.03 0.09 -0.08
CA PHE A 7 2.42 0.24 -1.41
C PHE A 7 2.63 1.69 -1.88
N PRO A 8 2.85 1.98 -3.18
CA PRO A 8 3.03 3.32 -3.71
C PRO A 8 1.73 4.14 -3.72
N LEU A 9 1.19 4.42 -2.52
CA LEU A 9 -0.10 5.09 -2.31
C LEU A 9 -0.16 6.47 -2.97
N LEU A 10 0.97 7.20 -2.96
CA LEU A 10 1.08 8.50 -3.61
C LEU A 10 0.77 8.43 -5.11
N LEU A 11 1.26 7.40 -5.78
CA LEU A 11 1.01 7.18 -7.21
C LEU A 11 -0.42 6.67 -7.48
N ALA A 12 -0.96 5.84 -6.59
CA ALA A 12 -2.32 5.31 -6.75
C ALA A 12 -3.39 6.40 -6.61
N GLN A 13 -3.20 7.34 -5.69
CA GLN A 13 -4.18 8.40 -5.43
C GLN A 13 -3.89 9.67 -6.21
N GLY A 14 -2.64 9.89 -6.60
CA GLY A 14 -2.17 11.18 -7.06
C GLY A 14 -2.09 12.20 -5.93
N ALA A 15 -1.50 13.35 -6.22
CA ALA A 15 -1.43 14.47 -5.28
C ALA A 15 -1.34 15.79 -6.02
N MET A 16 -1.95 16.82 -5.47
CA MET A 16 -1.82 18.19 -5.96
C MET A 16 -1.51 19.13 -4.79
N GLY A 17 -0.50 19.96 -4.97
CA GLY A 17 -0.12 20.97 -4.01
C GLY A 17 0.35 22.24 -4.70
N ILE A 18 -0.04 23.39 -4.17
CA ILE A 18 0.34 24.69 -4.68
C ILE A 18 1.02 25.46 -3.55
N ALA A 19 2.21 25.96 -3.83
CA ALA A 19 2.96 26.84 -2.94
C ALA A 19 3.44 28.08 -3.71
N VAL A 20 4.03 29.05 -3.01
CA VAL A 20 4.60 30.24 -3.67
C VAL A 20 5.77 29.81 -4.57
N GLY A 21 5.62 30.00 -5.88
CA GLY A 21 6.64 29.65 -6.86
C GLY A 21 6.76 28.18 -7.22
N LEU A 22 5.95 27.29 -6.64
CA LEU A 22 5.97 25.85 -6.90
C LEU A 22 4.56 25.28 -6.98
N LYS A 23 4.30 24.51 -8.04
CA LYS A 23 3.12 23.63 -8.16
C LYS A 23 3.61 22.20 -8.31
N CYS A 24 3.08 21.28 -7.51
CA CYS A 24 3.23 19.85 -7.69
C CYS A 24 1.89 19.27 -8.12
N GLU A 25 1.88 18.46 -9.15
CA GLU A 25 0.70 17.73 -9.60
C GLU A 25 1.11 16.36 -10.12
N ILE A 26 0.81 15.34 -9.32
CA ILE A 26 1.04 13.93 -9.61
C ILE A 26 -0.32 13.33 -9.93
N LEU A 27 -0.48 12.83 -11.15
CA LEU A 27 -1.72 12.18 -11.58
C LEU A 27 -1.84 10.78 -10.96
N PRO A 28 -3.08 10.30 -10.71
CA PRO A 28 -3.30 8.94 -10.22
C PRO A 28 -2.95 7.89 -11.29
N HIS A 29 -2.60 6.69 -10.83
CA HIS A 29 -2.25 5.53 -11.66
C HIS A 29 -3.07 4.32 -11.25
N ASN A 30 -3.17 3.34 -12.14
CA ASN A 30 -3.88 2.10 -11.88
C ASN A 30 -3.17 1.26 -10.80
N PHE A 31 -3.96 0.78 -9.85
CA PHE A 31 -3.45 -0.01 -8.71
C PHE A 31 -2.72 -1.28 -9.15
N ASN A 32 -3.31 -2.03 -10.10
CA ASN A 32 -2.71 -3.29 -10.58
C ASN A 32 -1.44 -3.01 -11.38
N GLU A 33 -1.44 -1.99 -12.24
CA GLU A 33 -0.25 -1.61 -13.01
C GLU A 33 0.91 -1.15 -12.12
N LEU A 34 0.61 -0.50 -10.98
CA LEU A 34 1.63 -0.14 -9.99
C LEU A 34 2.25 -1.37 -9.33
N ILE A 35 1.45 -2.40 -9.04
CA ILE A 35 1.97 -3.67 -8.50
C ILE A 35 2.81 -4.38 -9.55
N ASP A 36 2.30 -4.50 -10.78
CA ASP A 36 3.01 -5.16 -11.88
C ASP A 36 4.35 -4.46 -12.17
N ALA A 37 4.36 -3.13 -12.17
CA ALA A 37 5.58 -2.34 -12.33
C ALA A 37 6.57 -2.51 -11.15
N SER A 38 6.07 -2.65 -9.91
CA SER A 38 6.92 -2.95 -8.75
C SER A 38 7.55 -4.33 -8.87
N ILE A 39 6.79 -5.34 -9.31
CA ILE A 39 7.29 -6.69 -9.58
C ILE A 39 8.33 -6.68 -10.70
N ALA A 40 8.04 -5.98 -11.81
CA ALA A 40 8.98 -5.84 -12.91
C ALA A 40 10.30 -5.19 -12.46
N TYR A 41 10.22 -4.13 -11.64
CA TYR A 41 11.40 -3.50 -11.06
C TYR A 41 12.25 -4.47 -10.23
N LEU A 42 11.62 -5.28 -9.37
CA LEU A 42 12.32 -6.27 -8.55
C LEU A 42 12.98 -7.39 -9.37
N ARG A 43 12.47 -7.63 -10.58
CA ARG A 43 13.03 -8.61 -11.53
C ARG A 43 14.02 -8.01 -12.53
N ASP A 44 14.41 -6.73 -12.35
CA ASP A 44 15.24 -5.98 -13.29
C ASP A 44 14.63 -5.93 -14.72
N GLU A 45 13.30 -5.99 -14.83
CA GLU A 45 12.56 -5.88 -16.08
C GLU A 45 12.17 -4.42 -16.35
N PRO A 46 12.09 -3.98 -17.62
CA PRO A 46 11.63 -2.64 -17.96
C PRO A 46 10.12 -2.52 -17.70
N PHE A 47 9.70 -1.38 -17.18
CA PHE A 47 8.30 -1.03 -17.00
C PHE A 47 8.02 0.41 -17.47
N VAL A 48 6.76 0.69 -17.75
CA VAL A 48 6.26 2.03 -18.09
C VAL A 48 4.95 2.23 -17.36
N LEU A 49 4.76 3.43 -16.78
CA LEU A 49 3.53 3.81 -16.08
C LEU A 49 2.88 5.00 -16.75
N TYR A 50 1.59 4.91 -16.96
CA TYR A 50 0.76 6.00 -17.43
C TYR A 50 -0.34 6.33 -16.44
N PRO A 51 -0.79 7.61 -16.36
CA PRO A 51 -1.92 7.98 -15.54
C PRO A 51 -3.18 7.21 -15.94
N ASP A 52 -3.96 6.83 -14.92
CA ASP A 52 -5.27 6.22 -15.08
C ASP A 52 -6.29 6.91 -14.16
N PHE A 53 -7.50 7.09 -14.66
CA PHE A 53 -8.51 7.90 -14.01
C PHE A 53 -9.77 7.11 -13.69
N ARG A 54 -10.30 7.27 -12.50
CA ARG A 54 -11.58 6.66 -12.09
C ARG A 54 -12.76 7.10 -12.95
N THR A 55 -12.69 8.30 -13.54
CA THR A 55 -13.71 8.83 -14.43
C THR A 55 -13.66 8.22 -15.83
N GLY A 56 -12.62 7.41 -16.10
CA GLY A 56 -12.36 6.85 -17.43
C GLY A 56 -11.88 7.92 -18.42
N GLY A 57 -12.24 7.73 -19.67
CA GLY A 57 -11.83 8.59 -20.79
C GLY A 57 -10.63 8.03 -21.55
N MET A 58 -10.16 8.79 -22.52
CA MET A 58 -8.99 8.47 -23.32
C MET A 58 -7.89 9.49 -23.03
N ILE A 59 -6.66 9.03 -22.86
CA ILE A 59 -5.52 9.90 -22.59
C ILE A 59 -4.50 9.84 -23.73
N ASP A 60 -4.01 11.00 -24.16
CA ASP A 60 -2.83 11.13 -25.02
C ASP A 60 -1.60 11.37 -24.16
N VAL A 61 -0.76 10.36 -24.06
CA VAL A 61 0.43 10.34 -23.20
C VAL A 61 1.73 10.73 -23.89
N ARG A 62 1.70 11.11 -25.18
CA ARG A 62 2.92 11.44 -25.95
C ARG A 62 3.75 12.56 -25.32
N GLY A 63 3.14 13.43 -24.55
CA GLY A 63 3.83 14.51 -23.84
C GLY A 63 3.97 14.30 -22.34
N TYR A 64 3.71 13.08 -21.82
CA TYR A 64 3.70 12.78 -20.39
C TYR A 64 5.10 12.71 -19.77
N ASN A 65 6.06 12.14 -20.49
CA ASN A 65 7.47 12.13 -20.15
C ASN A 65 7.74 11.71 -18.69
N ASP A 66 7.11 10.60 -18.25
CA ASP A 66 7.24 10.04 -16.89
C ASP A 66 6.93 11.05 -15.76
N GLY A 67 6.05 12.02 -16.01
CA GLY A 67 5.67 13.04 -15.02
C GLY A 67 6.73 14.12 -14.74
N GLU A 68 7.76 14.25 -15.58
CA GLU A 68 8.76 15.30 -15.45
C GLU A 68 8.17 16.70 -15.47
N ARG A 69 8.90 17.66 -14.91
CA ARG A 69 8.45 19.04 -14.81
C ARG A 69 8.14 19.65 -16.19
N GLY A 70 6.90 20.15 -16.31
CA GLY A 70 6.42 20.78 -17.54
C GLY A 70 5.83 19.83 -18.56
N CYS A 71 5.71 18.54 -18.25
CA CYS A 71 5.01 17.59 -19.08
C CYS A 71 3.51 17.94 -19.21
N LYS A 72 2.86 17.37 -20.20
CA LYS A 72 1.46 17.60 -20.51
C LYS A 72 0.78 16.36 -21.03
N VAL A 73 -0.50 16.23 -20.74
CA VAL A 73 -1.36 15.18 -21.31
C VAL A 73 -2.69 15.79 -21.77
N GLN A 74 -3.33 15.16 -22.72
CA GLN A 74 -4.70 15.49 -23.14
C GLN A 74 -5.62 14.36 -22.75
N VAL A 75 -6.72 14.69 -22.10
CA VAL A 75 -7.74 13.72 -21.68
C VAL A 75 -9.03 14.03 -22.42
N ARG A 76 -9.63 13.01 -23.01
CA ARG A 76 -10.88 13.09 -23.77
C ARG A 76 -11.97 12.26 -23.13
N ALA A 77 -13.19 12.78 -23.17
CA ALA A 77 -14.41 12.03 -22.89
C ALA A 77 -14.55 10.85 -23.87
N ARG A 78 -15.12 9.75 -23.40
CA ARG A 78 -15.52 8.67 -24.28
C ARG A 78 -16.90 8.97 -24.85
N ILE A 79 -16.96 9.31 -26.13
CA ILE A 79 -18.19 9.63 -26.85
C ILE A 79 -18.51 8.48 -27.80
N THR A 80 -19.69 7.91 -27.67
CA THR A 80 -20.17 6.84 -28.53
C THR A 80 -21.42 7.30 -29.30
N GLN A 81 -21.55 6.89 -30.55
CA GLN A 81 -22.76 7.12 -31.34
C GLN A 81 -23.75 6.01 -31.02
N LEU A 82 -24.91 6.38 -30.48
CA LEU A 82 -26.02 5.46 -30.23
C LEU A 82 -26.85 5.23 -31.51
N ASP A 83 -27.20 6.31 -32.20
CA ASP A 83 -27.91 6.29 -33.47
C ASP A 83 -27.48 7.49 -34.34
N LYS A 84 -28.14 7.67 -35.51
CA LYS A 84 -27.84 8.74 -36.50
C LYS A 84 -28.03 10.17 -35.93
N LYS A 85 -28.69 10.31 -34.78
CA LYS A 85 -29.05 11.62 -34.21
C LYS A 85 -28.70 11.73 -32.72
N THR A 86 -28.09 10.71 -32.16
CA THR A 86 -27.83 10.66 -30.70
C THR A 86 -26.40 10.22 -30.41
N LEU A 87 -25.71 11.03 -29.64
CA LEU A 87 -24.40 10.70 -29.05
C LEU A 87 -24.56 10.51 -27.56
N VAL A 88 -23.76 9.63 -27.00
CA VAL A 88 -23.72 9.39 -25.54
C VAL A 88 -22.30 9.52 -25.04
N ILE A 89 -22.11 10.28 -23.97
CA ILE A 89 -20.86 10.36 -23.22
C ILE A 89 -20.99 9.44 -22.03
N THR A 90 -20.12 8.43 -21.94
CA THR A 90 -20.11 7.42 -20.88
C THR A 90 -18.95 7.59 -19.90
N GLU A 91 -17.90 8.31 -20.30
CA GLU A 91 -16.73 8.60 -19.49
C GLU A 91 -16.35 10.05 -19.67
N ILE A 92 -16.00 10.73 -18.58
CA ILE A 92 -15.70 12.17 -18.58
C ILE A 92 -14.20 12.42 -18.32
N PRO A 93 -13.62 13.51 -18.85
CA PRO A 93 -12.22 13.82 -18.60
C PRO A 93 -11.92 14.06 -17.12
N TYR A 94 -10.72 13.68 -16.72
CA TYR A 94 -10.23 13.95 -15.37
C TYR A 94 -10.28 15.45 -15.02
N GLY A 95 -10.71 15.76 -13.81
CA GLY A 95 -10.86 17.15 -13.33
C GLY A 95 -12.13 17.85 -13.78
N THR A 96 -13.03 17.19 -14.55
CA THR A 96 -14.35 17.72 -14.88
C THR A 96 -15.44 17.02 -14.09
N THR A 97 -16.58 17.68 -13.97
CA THR A 97 -17.83 17.11 -13.45
C THR A 97 -18.88 16.98 -14.57
N THR A 98 -19.85 16.10 -14.41
CA THR A 98 -20.96 15.99 -15.37
C THR A 98 -21.70 17.31 -15.54
N GLY A 99 -21.89 18.06 -14.44
CA GLY A 99 -22.53 19.39 -14.48
C GLY A 99 -21.72 20.40 -15.29
N SER A 100 -20.40 20.54 -15.03
CA SER A 100 -19.54 21.49 -15.77
C SER A 100 -19.39 21.11 -17.24
N LEU A 101 -19.37 19.83 -17.54
CA LEU A 101 -19.32 19.32 -18.90
C LEU A 101 -20.62 19.65 -19.65
N ASN A 102 -21.79 19.42 -19.03
CA ASN A 102 -23.09 19.74 -19.57
C ASN A 102 -23.25 21.25 -19.84
N GLU A 103 -22.87 22.10 -18.90
CA GLU A 103 -22.84 23.56 -19.11
C GLU A 103 -21.95 23.96 -20.28
N SER A 104 -20.76 23.37 -20.38
CA SER A 104 -19.82 23.63 -21.48
C SER A 104 -20.41 23.26 -22.84
N ILE A 105 -21.11 22.14 -22.94
CA ILE A 105 -21.77 21.67 -24.15
C ILE A 105 -22.96 22.61 -24.52
N THR A 106 -23.75 22.99 -23.55
CA THR A 106 -24.89 23.88 -23.72
C THR A 106 -24.43 25.25 -24.22
N MET A 107 -23.42 25.83 -23.58
CA MET A 107 -22.85 27.11 -24.01
C MET A 107 -22.25 27.07 -25.41
N ALA A 108 -21.59 25.99 -25.80
CA ALA A 108 -21.09 25.83 -27.16
C ALA A 108 -22.23 25.71 -28.19
N GLY A 109 -23.36 25.09 -27.83
CA GLY A 109 -24.58 25.03 -28.60
C GLY A 109 -25.22 26.43 -28.83
N GLU A 110 -25.36 27.20 -27.76
CA GLU A 110 -25.89 28.59 -27.80
C GLU A 110 -25.01 29.53 -28.63
N LYS A 111 -23.69 29.36 -28.57
CA LYS A 111 -22.73 30.09 -29.39
C LYS A 111 -22.72 29.65 -30.87
N GLY A 112 -23.48 28.62 -31.24
CA GLY A 112 -23.54 28.09 -32.59
C GLY A 112 -22.28 27.31 -33.04
N GLN A 113 -21.36 27.00 -32.09
CA GLN A 113 -20.13 26.24 -32.37
C GLN A 113 -20.43 24.75 -32.65
N ILE A 114 -21.47 24.24 -32.00
CA ILE A 114 -22.00 22.88 -32.22
C ILE A 114 -23.50 22.94 -32.52
N LYS A 115 -23.95 22.05 -33.38
CA LYS A 115 -25.38 22.00 -33.79
C LYS A 115 -26.11 20.88 -33.07
N ILE A 116 -26.50 21.15 -31.86
CA ILE A 116 -27.25 20.23 -31.00
C ILE A 116 -28.69 20.72 -30.83
N ARG A 117 -29.61 19.81 -30.55
CA ARG A 117 -31.01 20.12 -30.24
C ARG A 117 -31.24 20.17 -28.73
N ARG A 118 -30.69 19.20 -28.01
CA ARG A 118 -30.93 19.02 -26.58
C ARG A 118 -29.79 18.19 -25.97
N VAL A 119 -29.50 18.42 -24.70
CA VAL A 119 -28.62 17.60 -23.88
C VAL A 119 -29.39 17.10 -22.65
N ASP A 120 -29.38 15.83 -22.40
CA ASP A 120 -30.00 15.21 -21.24
C ASP A 120 -28.91 14.56 -20.36
N ASP A 121 -28.92 14.87 -19.09
CA ASP A 121 -28.03 14.26 -18.11
C ASP A 121 -28.78 13.13 -17.39
N ASN A 122 -28.46 11.90 -17.72
CA ASN A 122 -29.01 10.68 -17.10
C ASN A 122 -28.05 10.05 -16.11
N THR A 123 -27.03 10.81 -15.69
CA THR A 123 -25.99 10.32 -14.78
C THR A 123 -26.59 9.83 -13.47
N SER A 124 -26.24 8.61 -13.09
CA SER A 124 -26.59 8.01 -11.82
C SER A 124 -25.31 7.50 -11.12
N ARG A 125 -25.06 6.20 -11.11
CA ARG A 125 -23.79 5.62 -10.62
C ARG A 125 -22.66 5.83 -11.62
N ASN A 126 -22.96 5.79 -12.90
CA ASN A 126 -22.02 6.02 -13.99
C ASN A 126 -22.43 7.27 -14.75
N ALA A 127 -21.46 7.97 -15.36
CA ALA A 127 -21.73 9.12 -16.19
C ALA A 127 -22.51 8.69 -17.45
N GLU A 128 -23.59 9.40 -17.76
CA GLU A 128 -24.39 9.19 -18.95
C GLU A 128 -25.01 10.52 -19.41
N ILE A 129 -24.34 11.18 -20.33
CA ILE A 129 -24.84 12.43 -20.93
C ILE A 129 -25.27 12.13 -22.38
N VAL A 130 -26.55 12.33 -22.67
CA VAL A 130 -27.14 12.05 -23.97
C VAL A 130 -27.28 13.36 -24.75
N ILE A 131 -26.68 13.43 -25.94
CA ILE A 131 -26.69 14.61 -26.83
C ILE A 131 -27.51 14.32 -28.04
N HIS A 132 -28.61 15.06 -28.23
CA HIS A 132 -29.46 14.98 -29.41
C HIS A 132 -29.02 15.98 -30.46
N LEU A 133 -28.64 15.49 -31.62
CA LEU A 133 -28.17 16.28 -32.76
C LEU A 133 -29.33 16.96 -33.53
N ALA A 134 -29.02 18.10 -34.12
CA ALA A 134 -29.95 18.74 -35.09
C ALA A 134 -30.07 17.91 -36.36
N SER A 135 -31.17 18.08 -37.11
CA SER A 135 -31.38 17.35 -38.34
C SER A 135 -30.33 17.73 -39.40
N GLY A 136 -29.78 16.72 -40.09
CA GLY A 136 -28.83 16.92 -41.18
C GLY A 136 -27.38 17.17 -40.73
N VAL A 137 -27.07 16.98 -39.44
CA VAL A 137 -25.71 17.12 -38.91
C VAL A 137 -25.01 15.76 -38.87
N SER A 138 -23.73 15.72 -39.25
CA SER A 138 -22.90 14.52 -39.17
C SER A 138 -22.50 14.27 -37.72
N PRO A 139 -22.70 13.05 -37.16
CA PRO A 139 -22.25 12.69 -35.84
C PRO A 139 -20.75 12.86 -35.67
N ASP A 140 -19.94 12.40 -36.62
CA ASP A 140 -18.46 12.44 -36.52
C ASP A 140 -17.94 13.88 -36.43
N GLN A 141 -18.49 14.80 -37.32
CA GLN A 141 -18.12 16.21 -37.25
C GLN A 141 -18.54 16.85 -35.90
N THR A 142 -19.63 16.40 -35.31
CA THR A 142 -20.06 16.90 -34.01
C THR A 142 -19.16 16.38 -32.90
N ILE A 143 -18.70 15.15 -32.98
CA ILE A 143 -17.72 14.60 -32.02
C ILE A 143 -16.42 15.42 -32.04
N ASP A 144 -15.91 15.72 -33.23
CA ASP A 144 -14.73 16.57 -33.40
C ASP A 144 -14.95 17.99 -32.84
N ALA A 145 -16.13 18.56 -33.11
CA ALA A 145 -16.51 19.87 -32.58
C ALA A 145 -16.66 19.87 -31.03
N LEU A 146 -17.22 18.80 -30.47
CA LEU A 146 -17.30 18.63 -29.02
C LEU A 146 -15.91 18.61 -28.38
N TYR A 147 -14.93 17.90 -28.94
CA TYR A 147 -13.57 17.93 -28.47
C TYR A 147 -12.90 19.29 -28.66
N ALA A 148 -13.19 20.02 -29.73
CA ALA A 148 -12.55 21.30 -30.01
C ALA A 148 -13.09 22.47 -29.16
N PHE A 149 -14.40 22.47 -28.87
CA PHE A 149 -15.09 23.64 -28.30
C PHE A 149 -15.68 23.47 -26.93
N THR A 150 -15.58 22.26 -26.34
CA THR A 150 -16.15 21.96 -25.03
C THR A 150 -15.13 21.27 -24.10
N GLN A 151 -15.53 21.06 -22.85
CA GLN A 151 -14.73 20.31 -21.88
C GLN A 151 -14.71 18.78 -22.14
N CYS A 152 -15.22 18.33 -23.30
CA CYS A 152 -15.02 16.94 -23.74
C CYS A 152 -13.54 16.60 -23.99
N GLN A 153 -12.70 17.60 -24.20
CA GLN A 153 -11.24 17.47 -24.16
C GLN A 153 -10.64 18.50 -23.21
N VAL A 154 -9.79 18.01 -22.31
CA VAL A 154 -9.05 18.85 -21.34
C VAL A 154 -7.57 18.61 -21.50
N SER A 155 -6.79 19.68 -21.50
CA SER A 155 -5.33 19.61 -21.50
C SER A 155 -4.82 19.87 -20.08
N LEU A 156 -4.17 18.88 -19.49
CA LEU A 156 -3.45 19.00 -18.23
C LEU A 156 -2.04 19.43 -18.56
N ASN A 157 -1.75 20.70 -18.32
CA ASN A 157 -0.48 21.31 -18.68
C ASN A 157 0.34 21.61 -17.41
N SER A 158 1.67 21.69 -17.58
CA SER A 158 2.56 22.03 -16.50
C SER A 158 2.48 21.07 -15.31
N LEU A 159 2.27 19.79 -15.61
CA LEU A 159 2.42 18.74 -14.62
C LEU A 159 3.83 18.77 -14.05
N CYS A 160 3.97 18.38 -12.81
CA CYS A 160 5.26 18.44 -12.13
C CYS A 160 5.25 17.43 -10.98
N THR A 161 6.13 16.45 -11.06
CA THR A 161 6.39 15.53 -9.98
C THR A 161 7.44 16.13 -9.05
N CYS A 162 7.05 16.43 -7.82
CA CYS A 162 7.91 16.97 -6.80
C CYS A 162 7.62 16.31 -5.47
N VAL A 163 8.65 15.88 -4.77
CA VAL A 163 8.59 15.30 -3.43
C VAL A 163 9.43 16.14 -2.46
N ILE A 164 9.14 16.05 -1.18
CA ILE A 164 9.95 16.71 -0.15
C ILE A 164 10.88 15.66 0.46
N ARG A 165 12.19 15.87 0.30
CA ARG A 165 13.24 15.09 0.95
C ARG A 165 14.08 15.99 1.82
N ASN A 166 14.31 15.60 3.07
CA ASN A 166 15.09 16.38 4.03
C ASN A 166 14.68 17.87 4.08
N GLU A 167 13.36 18.12 4.10
CA GLU A 167 12.75 19.47 4.13
C GLU A 167 12.95 20.30 2.85
N HIS A 168 13.54 19.73 1.80
CA HIS A 168 13.73 20.41 0.51
C HIS A 168 12.87 19.80 -0.59
N PRO A 169 12.25 20.63 -1.46
CA PRO A 169 11.54 20.13 -2.64
C PRO A 169 12.52 19.60 -3.68
N GLU A 170 12.28 18.39 -4.14
CA GLU A 170 13.07 17.72 -5.16
C GLU A 170 12.18 17.31 -6.34
N PHE A 171 12.58 17.71 -7.55
CA PHE A 171 11.90 17.30 -8.76
C PHE A 171 12.35 15.88 -9.13
N THR A 172 11.39 15.03 -9.43
CA THR A 172 11.63 13.61 -9.70
C THR A 172 10.67 13.10 -10.77
N THR A 173 10.72 11.81 -11.07
CA THR A 173 9.82 11.13 -12.01
C THR A 173 8.91 10.14 -11.29
N ILE A 174 7.87 9.69 -11.97
CA ILE A 174 6.94 8.68 -11.45
C ILE A 174 7.66 7.35 -11.25
N SER A 175 8.47 6.96 -12.22
CA SER A 175 9.29 5.73 -12.14
C SER A 175 10.27 5.76 -10.95
N ALA A 176 10.86 6.91 -10.66
CA ALA A 176 11.76 7.06 -9.50
C ALA A 176 11.00 6.91 -8.17
N ILE A 177 9.80 7.49 -8.06
CA ILE A 177 8.94 7.34 -6.88
C ILE A 177 8.52 5.88 -6.68
N LEU A 178 8.17 5.17 -7.77
CA LEU A 178 7.82 3.76 -7.70
C LEU A 178 8.98 2.92 -7.15
N LYS A 179 10.18 3.09 -7.71
CA LYS A 179 11.38 2.38 -7.27
C LYS A 179 11.66 2.60 -5.79
N GLU A 180 11.70 3.87 -5.36
CA GLU A 180 11.89 4.24 -3.95
C GLU A 180 10.81 3.64 -3.03
N SER A 181 9.55 3.63 -3.46
CA SER A 181 8.45 3.02 -2.71
C SER A 181 8.60 1.50 -2.61
N THR A 182 9.07 0.85 -3.67
CA THR A 182 9.29 -0.59 -3.71
C THR A 182 10.46 -1.00 -2.81
N ASP A 183 11.60 -0.28 -2.89
CA ASP A 183 12.76 -0.52 -2.02
C ASP A 183 12.38 -0.34 -0.53
N ARG A 184 11.64 0.72 -0.22
CA ARG A 184 11.12 0.94 1.13
C ARG A 184 10.18 -0.16 1.59
N THR A 185 9.40 -0.74 0.69
CA THR A 185 8.51 -1.87 1.02
C THR A 185 9.33 -3.10 1.42
N LEU A 186 10.42 -3.41 0.72
CA LEU A 186 11.35 -4.48 1.08
C LEU A 186 11.96 -4.26 2.45
N ASP A 187 12.44 -3.04 2.73
CA ASP A 187 12.99 -2.67 4.04
C ASP A 187 11.98 -2.90 5.16
N LEU A 188 10.74 -2.44 4.97
CA LEU A 188 9.67 -2.58 5.96
C LEU A 188 9.31 -4.06 6.19
N LEU A 189 9.22 -4.87 5.14
CA LEU A 189 8.98 -6.30 5.25
C LEU A 189 10.12 -7.01 5.97
N SER A 190 11.38 -6.65 5.66
CA SER A 190 12.55 -7.17 6.36
C SER A 190 12.52 -6.84 7.85
N TRP A 191 12.14 -5.62 8.22
CA TRP A 191 12.02 -5.22 9.63
C TRP A 191 10.89 -5.96 10.34
N GLU A 192 9.74 -6.11 9.71
CA GLU A 192 8.62 -6.89 10.27
C GLU A 192 9.02 -8.33 10.54
N LEU A 193 9.69 -8.99 9.59
CA LEU A 193 10.16 -10.37 9.74
C LEU A 193 11.21 -10.49 10.86
N LYS A 194 12.13 -9.52 10.98
CA LYS A 194 13.13 -9.49 12.07
C LYS A 194 12.47 -9.32 13.44
N ILE A 195 11.50 -8.42 13.57
CA ILE A 195 10.72 -8.26 14.81
C ILE A 195 10.00 -9.55 15.15
N LYS A 196 9.37 -10.19 14.15
CA LYS A 196 8.68 -11.47 14.33
C LYS A 196 9.64 -12.59 14.75
N LEU A 197 10.84 -12.60 14.19
CA LEU A 197 11.90 -13.54 14.57
C LEU A 197 12.28 -13.39 16.04
N ASP A 198 12.54 -12.14 16.47
CA ASP A 198 12.91 -11.82 17.85
C ASP A 198 11.79 -12.19 18.84
N GLU A 199 10.53 -11.95 18.48
CA GLU A 199 9.36 -12.35 19.29
C GLU A 199 9.28 -13.87 19.43
N LEU A 200 9.39 -14.60 18.33
CA LEU A 200 9.34 -16.08 18.33
C LEU A 200 10.52 -16.70 19.10
N GLU A 201 11.73 -16.15 18.98
CA GLU A 201 12.91 -16.62 19.73
C GLU A 201 12.75 -16.38 21.23
N ARG A 202 12.16 -15.26 21.62
CA ARG A 202 11.82 -14.97 23.01
C ARG A 202 10.75 -15.90 23.56
N ASP A 203 9.67 -16.12 22.80
CA ASP A 203 8.60 -17.03 23.20
C ASP A 203 9.11 -18.47 23.33
N TRP A 204 9.93 -18.93 22.38
CA TRP A 204 10.58 -20.22 22.44
C TRP A 204 11.43 -20.37 23.70
N HIS A 205 12.23 -19.35 24.03
CA HIS A 205 13.07 -19.34 25.20
C HIS A 205 12.26 -19.44 26.51
N LEU A 206 11.22 -18.62 26.65
CA LEU A 206 10.37 -18.60 27.85
C LEU A 206 9.63 -19.94 28.04
N ILE A 207 9.06 -20.51 26.98
CA ILE A 207 8.35 -21.79 27.07
C ILE A 207 9.32 -22.93 27.37
N SER A 208 10.53 -22.90 26.79
CA SER A 208 11.58 -23.91 27.06
C SER A 208 12.07 -23.84 28.50
N LEU A 209 12.28 -22.64 29.04
CA LEU A 209 12.60 -22.43 30.46
C LEU A 209 11.49 -22.97 31.37
N GLU A 210 10.24 -22.64 31.07
CA GLU A 210 9.09 -23.12 31.83
C GLU A 210 9.01 -24.65 31.81
N LYS A 211 9.17 -25.27 30.64
CA LYS A 211 9.20 -26.73 30.49
C LYS A 211 10.29 -27.35 31.39
N ILE A 212 11.54 -26.85 31.33
CA ILE A 212 12.66 -27.34 32.14
C ILE A 212 12.36 -27.15 33.62
N PHE A 213 11.88 -25.97 34.02
CA PHE A 213 11.57 -25.63 35.42
C PHE A 213 10.59 -26.62 36.04
N PHE A 214 9.58 -27.06 35.31
CA PHE A 214 8.56 -27.99 35.78
C PHE A 214 8.96 -29.46 35.59
N GLU A 215 9.51 -29.84 34.45
CA GLU A 215 9.90 -31.21 34.12
C GLU A 215 11.02 -31.70 35.09
N LYS A 216 12.02 -30.86 35.31
CA LYS A 216 13.16 -31.16 36.20
C LYS A 216 12.88 -30.83 37.65
N ARG A 217 11.66 -30.40 37.97
CA ARG A 217 11.19 -30.06 39.33
C ARG A 217 12.01 -29.00 40.03
N ILE A 218 12.61 -28.06 39.28
CA ILE A 218 13.42 -26.96 39.85
C ILE A 218 12.58 -26.09 40.80
N TYR A 219 11.27 -25.98 40.53
CA TYR A 219 10.31 -25.27 41.38
C TYR A 219 10.32 -25.76 42.85
N LYS A 220 10.77 -26.99 43.14
CA LYS A 220 10.89 -27.48 44.52
C LYS A 220 11.86 -26.69 45.36
N ILE A 221 12.76 -25.93 44.76
CA ILE A 221 13.67 -25.02 45.51
C ILE A 221 12.85 -23.96 46.24
N LEU A 222 11.69 -23.52 45.64
CA LEU A 222 10.80 -22.56 46.29
C LEU A 222 10.07 -23.10 47.52
N GLU A 223 10.03 -24.42 47.69
CA GLU A 223 9.42 -25.09 48.86
C GLU A 223 10.39 -25.21 50.05
N LYS A 224 11.67 -24.91 49.85
CA LYS A 224 12.68 -24.95 50.88
C LYS A 224 12.76 -23.64 51.66
N ASP A 225 13.02 -23.74 52.96
CA ASP A 225 13.36 -22.58 53.78
C ASP A 225 14.73 -22.04 53.33
N ALA A 226 14.76 -20.78 52.93
CA ALA A 226 15.98 -20.06 52.56
C ALA A 226 16.12 -18.79 53.38
N ASP A 227 17.39 -18.38 53.60
CA ASP A 227 17.72 -17.21 54.42
C ASP A 227 17.22 -15.90 53.78
N SER A 228 17.15 -15.85 52.42
CA SER A 228 16.62 -14.72 51.70
C SER A 228 16.00 -15.11 50.34
N TRP A 229 15.14 -14.27 49.81
CA TRP A 229 14.57 -14.42 48.47
C TRP A 229 15.65 -14.39 47.35
N ASP A 230 16.65 -13.54 47.52
CA ASP A 230 17.78 -13.44 46.59
C ASP A 230 18.62 -14.73 46.53
N ASP A 231 18.78 -15.42 47.66
CA ASP A 231 19.49 -16.71 47.71
C ASP A 231 18.69 -17.81 47.02
N GLN A 232 17.35 -17.82 47.18
CA GLN A 232 16.47 -18.76 46.44
C GLN A 232 16.56 -18.54 44.93
N VAL A 233 16.48 -17.30 44.44
CA VAL A 233 16.61 -16.95 43.04
C VAL A 233 17.97 -17.42 42.50
N ALA A 234 19.06 -17.18 43.23
CA ALA A 234 20.39 -17.62 42.84
C ALA A 234 20.53 -19.16 42.82
N GLU A 235 19.87 -19.89 43.76
CA GLU A 235 19.85 -21.36 43.74
C GLU A 235 19.10 -21.91 42.56
N ILE A 236 17.97 -21.29 42.19
CA ILE A 236 17.18 -21.65 40.96
C ILE A 236 18.02 -21.39 39.70
N GLU A 237 18.72 -20.26 39.63
CA GLU A 237 19.57 -19.92 38.48
C GLU A 237 20.66 -20.98 38.28
N ARG A 238 21.34 -21.39 39.36
CA ARG A 238 22.34 -22.46 39.32
C ARG A 238 21.74 -23.82 38.95
N ALA A 239 20.50 -24.10 39.34
CA ALA A 239 19.83 -25.34 39.01
C ALA A 239 19.55 -25.48 37.46
N PHE A 240 19.58 -24.39 36.74
CA PHE A 240 19.53 -24.41 35.29
C PHE A 240 20.87 -24.68 34.61
N ASP A 241 22.01 -24.59 35.28
CA ASP A 241 23.34 -24.74 34.67
C ASP A 241 23.50 -26.03 33.82
N PRO A 242 22.99 -27.20 34.21
CA PRO A 242 23.09 -28.41 33.39
C PRO A 242 22.27 -28.34 32.10
N TYR A 243 21.31 -27.42 32.02
CA TYR A 243 20.34 -27.29 30.93
C TYR A 243 20.61 -26.10 30.01
N ARG A 244 21.61 -25.25 30.31
CA ARG A 244 21.95 -24.06 29.49
C ARG A 244 22.23 -24.40 28.04
N GLN A 245 22.82 -25.57 27.76
CA GLN A 245 23.08 -26.03 26.38
C GLN A 245 21.82 -26.35 25.57
N MET A 246 20.69 -26.55 26.25
CA MET A 246 19.38 -26.81 25.59
C MET A 246 18.66 -25.50 25.21
N LEU A 247 19.17 -24.35 25.61
CA LEU A 247 18.59 -23.04 25.38
C LEU A 247 19.38 -22.29 24.31
N LYS A 248 18.70 -21.44 23.57
CA LYS A 248 19.30 -20.62 22.49
C LYS A 248 19.92 -19.32 23.00
N THR A 249 19.43 -18.83 24.14
CA THR A 249 19.89 -17.58 24.78
C THR A 249 20.24 -17.82 26.24
N GLU A 250 21.06 -16.93 26.83
CA GLU A 250 21.38 -16.98 28.23
C GLU A 250 20.16 -16.69 29.10
N ILE A 251 20.12 -17.35 30.27
CA ILE A 251 19.07 -17.16 31.28
C ILE A 251 19.34 -15.87 32.00
N THR A 252 18.37 -14.98 32.06
CA THR A 252 18.46 -13.75 32.83
C THR A 252 17.79 -13.90 34.18
N ARG A 253 18.20 -13.04 35.15
CA ARG A 253 17.56 -12.99 36.48
C ARG A 253 16.04 -12.69 36.33
N ASP A 254 15.62 -11.86 35.34
CA ASP A 254 14.23 -11.56 35.11
C ASP A 254 13.43 -12.78 34.64
N ASP A 255 14.06 -13.67 33.88
CA ASP A 255 13.42 -14.92 33.44
C ASP A 255 13.16 -15.83 34.65
N VAL A 256 14.13 -15.93 35.57
CA VAL A 256 13.98 -16.71 36.82
C VAL A 256 12.87 -16.11 37.69
N LEU A 257 12.82 -14.79 37.85
CA LEU A 257 11.78 -14.13 38.65
C LEU A 257 10.38 -14.40 38.05
N ARG A 258 10.22 -14.31 36.73
CA ARG A 258 8.97 -14.66 36.06
C ARG A 258 8.54 -16.11 36.25
N LEU A 259 9.48 -17.04 36.29
CA LEU A 259 9.19 -18.45 36.59
C LEU A 259 8.69 -18.64 38.01
N CYS A 260 9.28 -17.92 38.98
CA CYS A 260 8.89 -17.98 40.39
C CYS A 260 7.48 -17.42 40.67
N GLU A 261 7.03 -16.47 39.87
CA GLU A 261 5.67 -15.90 39.96
C GLU A 261 4.56 -16.85 39.49
N LYS A 262 4.91 -17.92 38.78
CA LYS A 262 3.92 -18.85 38.20
C LYS A 262 3.32 -19.77 39.30
N PRO A 263 1.98 -19.90 39.33
CA PRO A 263 1.32 -20.73 40.32
C PRO A 263 1.61 -22.23 40.10
N VAL A 264 2.34 -22.84 41.04
CA VAL A 264 2.75 -24.26 41.01
C VAL A 264 1.56 -25.24 40.99
N ARG A 265 0.36 -24.78 41.37
CA ARG A 265 -0.86 -25.60 41.49
C ARG A 265 -1.42 -26.12 40.17
N LYS A 266 -0.95 -25.65 39.00
CA LYS A 266 -1.51 -25.98 37.69
C LYS A 266 -0.66 -26.92 36.86
N ILE A 267 0.37 -27.55 37.41
CA ILE A 267 1.30 -28.36 36.63
C ILE A 267 0.85 -29.79 36.56
N SER A 268 0.17 -30.12 35.48
CA SER A 268 -0.16 -31.49 35.12
C SER A 268 0.77 -32.01 34.01
N LYS A 269 0.81 -33.34 33.82
CA LYS A 269 1.47 -33.94 32.63
C LYS A 269 0.91 -33.41 31.30
N PHE A 270 -0.29 -32.90 31.32
CA PHE A 270 -0.96 -32.29 30.16
C PHE A 270 -0.31 -30.98 29.78
N ASP A 271 0.06 -30.15 30.77
CA ASP A 271 0.69 -28.85 30.52
C ASP A 271 2.08 -28.99 29.91
N ILE A 272 2.86 -30.05 30.28
CA ILE A 272 4.16 -30.34 29.69
C ILE A 272 4.02 -30.73 28.22
N LYS A 273 3.06 -31.60 27.87
CA LYS A 273 2.78 -31.97 26.46
C LYS A 273 2.38 -30.76 25.63
N LYS A 274 1.54 -29.89 26.20
CA LYS A 274 1.13 -28.66 25.54
C LYS A 274 2.32 -27.72 25.28
N ALA A 275 3.25 -27.61 26.23
CA ALA A 275 4.48 -26.84 26.05
C ALA A 275 5.36 -27.43 24.93
N GLU A 276 5.44 -28.77 24.82
CA GLU A 276 6.17 -29.42 23.71
C GLU A 276 5.55 -29.13 22.37
N GLU A 277 4.23 -29.24 22.27
CA GLU A 277 3.49 -28.89 21.04
C GLU A 277 3.70 -27.43 20.64
N GLN A 278 3.68 -26.51 21.63
CA GLN A 278 3.95 -25.09 21.38
C GLN A 278 5.39 -24.83 20.93
N ILE A 279 6.38 -25.51 21.51
CA ILE A 279 7.78 -25.39 21.10
C ILE A 279 7.93 -25.83 19.63
N LEU A 280 7.36 -26.97 19.23
CA LEU A 280 7.41 -27.47 17.87
C LEU A 280 6.73 -26.51 16.87
N ASP A 281 5.60 -25.91 17.25
CA ASP A 281 4.91 -24.95 16.42
C ASP A 281 5.77 -23.67 16.24
N ILE A 282 6.37 -23.16 17.32
CA ILE A 282 7.27 -22.01 17.24
C ILE A 282 8.51 -22.33 16.39
N GLU A 283 9.08 -23.52 16.51
CA GLU A 283 10.23 -23.93 15.70
C GLU A 283 9.87 -23.94 14.21
N SER A 284 8.70 -24.45 13.85
CA SER A 284 8.20 -24.42 12.48
C SER A 284 7.99 -22.97 11.98
N GLN A 285 7.47 -22.08 12.83
CA GLN A 285 7.31 -20.67 12.49
C GLN A 285 8.67 -19.96 12.34
N LEU A 286 9.66 -20.28 13.19
CA LEU A 286 11.02 -19.75 13.10
C LEU A 286 11.69 -20.15 11.78
N GLU A 287 11.57 -21.40 11.37
CA GLU A 287 12.10 -21.87 10.08
C GLU A 287 11.46 -21.13 8.92
N LYS A 288 10.13 -20.94 8.96
CA LYS A 288 9.41 -20.20 7.94
C LYS A 288 9.86 -18.74 7.87
N VAL A 289 9.94 -18.04 9.00
CA VAL A 289 10.37 -16.62 9.03
C VAL A 289 11.81 -16.47 8.54
N LYS A 290 12.71 -17.39 8.85
CA LYS A 290 14.08 -17.39 8.33
C LYS A 290 14.10 -17.61 6.83
N TYR A 291 13.32 -18.55 6.33
CA TYR A 291 13.17 -18.77 4.89
C TYR A 291 12.65 -17.53 4.17
N ASP A 292 11.60 -16.90 4.71
CA ASP A 292 11.01 -15.68 4.14
C ASP A 292 12.00 -14.49 4.16
N LEU A 293 12.89 -14.41 5.17
CA LEU A 293 13.96 -13.39 5.22
C LEU A 293 15.02 -13.62 4.15
N ASP A 294 15.40 -14.86 3.89
CA ASP A 294 16.41 -15.22 2.89
C ASP A 294 15.86 -15.09 1.46
N HIS A 295 14.52 -15.11 1.28
CA HIS A 295 13.80 -15.10 0.00
C HIS A 295 12.82 -13.94 -0.10
N ILE A 296 13.17 -12.77 0.45
CA ILE A 296 12.24 -11.64 0.61
C ILE A 296 11.76 -11.04 -0.73
N VAL A 297 12.43 -11.33 -1.83
CA VAL A 297 12.08 -10.84 -3.18
C VAL A 297 11.21 -11.85 -3.95
N ASP A 298 11.17 -13.11 -3.51
CA ASP A 298 10.38 -14.18 -4.13
C ASP A 298 8.89 -14.09 -3.73
#